data_f5d58c3a9e2c0a1db9995d21732575b5
#
_entry.id   f5d58c3a9e2c0a1db9995d21732575b5
#
_cell.length_a   1.000
_cell.length_b   1.000
_cell.length_c   1.000
_cell.angle_alpha   90.00
_cell.angle_beta   90.00
_cell.angle_gamma   90.00
#
_symmetry.space_group_name_H-M   'P 1'
#
loop_
_entity.id
_entity.type
_entity.pdbx_description
1 polymer ?
#
loop_
_entity_poly.entity_id
_entity_poly.type
_entity_poly.pdbx_seq_one_letter_code
_entity_poly.pdbx_strand_id
1 'polypeptide(L)'
;MKGEAQPIGRKKHEIRLIGGKNHEIRLIGGLWKRTKLKVLDKPGLRPTPDRVRETLFNWLGHNLTGWKCFDAFAGTGALGFEAASRGAVSATLVEQDAGLVAQLKLLKTQLNAEAVQVQRGDGIALLKAQRDLDLVFLDPPFDAALFDPALRAAVSVVKPTGLVYLEAPKPWADEDLLPYRLKVHRHLKAGVVYAHLLVLLSA
;
A
#
# COMPACT_ATOMS: atom_id res chain seq x y z
N MET A 1 -25.63 -43.85 21.44
CA MET A 1 -26.18 -42.62 20.79
C MET A 1 -25.04 -41.67 20.56
N LYS A 2 -24.62 -41.51 19.29
CA LYS A 2 -23.53 -40.59 18.88
C LYS A 2 -24.21 -39.29 18.49
N GLY A 3 -23.92 -38.20 19.20
CA GLY A 3 -24.37 -36.86 18.85
C GLY A 3 -23.41 -36.24 17.89
N GLU A 4 -23.84 -36.04 16.64
CA GLU A 4 -23.12 -35.29 15.63
C GLU A 4 -23.20 -33.79 15.91
N ALA A 5 -22.04 -33.12 16.04
CA ALA A 5 -21.97 -31.69 16.17
C ALA A 5 -22.13 -31.07 14.77
N GLN A 6 -23.17 -30.25 14.59
CA GLN A 6 -23.37 -29.46 13.37
C GLN A 6 -22.36 -28.32 13.27
N PRO A 7 -21.86 -28.00 12.07
CA PRO A 7 -20.92 -26.89 11.87
C PRO A 7 -21.66 -25.56 12.01
N ILE A 8 -21.09 -24.67 12.82
CA ILE A 8 -21.55 -23.30 13.02
C ILE A 8 -21.39 -22.52 11.71
N GLY A 9 -22.51 -22.23 11.05
CA GLY A 9 -22.54 -21.44 9.83
C GLY A 9 -22.01 -20.02 10.07
N ARG A 10 -20.93 -19.67 9.37
CA ARG A 10 -20.42 -18.31 9.30
C ARG A 10 -21.48 -17.42 8.66
N LYS A 11 -22.16 -16.59 9.44
CA LYS A 11 -23.02 -15.51 8.93
C LYS A 11 -22.15 -14.54 8.16
N LYS A 12 -22.34 -14.49 6.83
CA LYS A 12 -21.82 -13.41 5.97
C LYS A 12 -22.53 -12.11 6.39
N HIS A 13 -21.83 -11.25 7.08
CA HIS A 13 -22.31 -9.89 7.31
C HIS A 13 -22.12 -9.10 6.00
N GLU A 14 -23.20 -8.99 5.25
CA GLU A 14 -23.27 -8.09 4.09
C GLU A 14 -23.44 -6.66 4.61
N ILE A 15 -22.36 -5.87 4.52
CA ILE A 15 -22.43 -4.44 4.85
C ILE A 15 -22.86 -3.70 3.60
N ARG A 16 -24.07 -3.15 3.62
CA ARG A 16 -24.54 -2.18 2.62
C ARG A 16 -23.78 -0.87 2.81
N LEU A 17 -22.84 -0.58 1.90
CA LEU A 17 -22.26 0.74 1.77
C LEU A 17 -23.28 1.64 1.06
N ILE A 18 -23.62 2.75 1.69
CA ILE A 18 -24.59 3.73 1.18
C ILE A 18 -23.89 4.56 0.10
N GLY A 19 -24.35 4.46 -1.16
CA GLY A 19 -24.14 5.40 -2.26
C GLY A 19 -22.77 5.38 -2.93
N GLY A 20 -22.65 4.70 -4.07
CA GLY A 20 -21.53 4.74 -5.00
C GLY A 20 -21.38 3.41 -5.75
N LYS A 21 -20.84 3.44 -6.97
CA LYS A 21 -20.43 2.21 -7.66
C LYS A 21 -19.28 1.60 -6.88
N ASN A 22 -19.45 0.35 -6.40
CA ASN A 22 -18.39 -0.35 -5.67
C ASN A 22 -17.35 -0.86 -6.67
N HIS A 23 -16.14 -0.37 -6.59
CA HIS A 23 -14.99 -1.01 -7.21
C HIS A 23 -14.50 -2.15 -6.31
N GLU A 24 -14.04 -3.24 -6.90
CA GLU A 24 -13.42 -4.34 -6.18
C GLU A 24 -11.92 -4.35 -6.47
N ILE A 25 -11.12 -4.47 -5.44
CA ILE A 25 -9.69 -4.77 -5.54
C ILE A 25 -9.49 -6.21 -5.10
N ARG A 26 -8.67 -6.97 -5.80
CA ARG A 26 -8.29 -8.32 -5.41
C ARG A 26 -6.91 -8.33 -4.79
N LEU A 27 -6.76 -8.94 -3.62
CA LEU A 27 -5.45 -9.28 -3.08
C LEU A 27 -4.86 -10.45 -3.88
N ILE A 28 -3.58 -10.29 -4.27
CA ILE A 28 -2.93 -11.13 -5.28
C ILE A 28 -2.18 -12.29 -4.62
N GLY A 29 -1.58 -12.05 -3.46
CA GLY A 29 -0.73 -13.00 -2.78
C GLY A 29 -0.95 -13.11 -1.27
N GLY A 30 -0.18 -13.99 -0.63
CA GLY A 30 -0.15 -14.15 0.82
C GLY A 30 -1.40 -14.76 1.44
N LEU A 31 -1.61 -14.45 2.70
CA LEU A 31 -2.66 -15.01 3.56
C LEU A 31 -4.08 -14.76 3.00
N TRP A 32 -4.31 -13.60 2.43
CA TRP A 32 -5.62 -13.20 1.91
C TRP A 32 -5.71 -13.28 0.38
N LYS A 33 -4.88 -14.11 -0.25
CA LYS A 33 -4.90 -14.30 -1.70
C LYS A 33 -6.30 -14.54 -2.25
N ARG A 34 -6.65 -13.86 -3.34
CA ARG A 34 -7.96 -13.87 -4.02
C ARG A 34 -9.11 -13.23 -3.24
N THR A 35 -8.87 -12.68 -2.05
CA THR A 35 -9.90 -11.92 -1.35
C THR A 35 -10.20 -10.64 -2.11
N LYS A 36 -11.48 -10.38 -2.31
CA LYS A 36 -11.97 -9.15 -2.93
C LYS A 36 -12.28 -8.13 -1.85
N LEU A 37 -11.68 -6.96 -1.97
CA LEU A 37 -11.93 -5.81 -1.11
C LEU A 37 -12.90 -4.88 -1.85
N LYS A 38 -14.07 -4.64 -1.25
CA LYS A 38 -14.98 -3.60 -1.75
C LYS A 38 -14.41 -2.25 -1.37
N VAL A 39 -14.21 -1.37 -2.34
CA VAL A 39 -13.68 -0.04 -2.12
C VAL A 39 -14.67 1.02 -2.60
N LEU A 40 -14.66 2.18 -1.92
CA LEU A 40 -15.49 3.31 -2.30
C LEU A 40 -15.05 3.84 -3.66
N ASP A 41 -16.03 4.15 -4.50
CA ASP A 41 -15.78 4.93 -5.70
C ASP A 41 -15.78 6.41 -5.32
N LYS A 42 -14.61 7.05 -5.42
CA LYS A 42 -14.45 8.48 -5.16
C LYS A 42 -13.76 9.15 -6.34
N PRO A 43 -14.18 10.38 -6.69
CA PRO A 43 -13.48 11.16 -7.70
C PRO A 43 -11.99 11.30 -7.35
N GLY A 44 -11.13 11.00 -8.30
CA GLY A 44 -9.67 11.06 -8.10
C GLY A 44 -9.03 9.81 -7.48
N LEU A 45 -9.81 8.90 -6.90
CA LEU A 45 -9.28 7.65 -6.38
C LEU A 45 -9.08 6.66 -7.55
N ARG A 46 -7.84 6.35 -7.86
CA ARG A 46 -7.46 5.33 -8.85
C ARG A 46 -6.75 4.20 -8.13
N PRO A 47 -7.36 3.01 -8.04
CA PRO A 47 -6.62 1.86 -7.53
C PRO A 47 -5.44 1.53 -8.46
N THR A 48 -4.27 1.30 -7.90
CA THR A 48 -3.14 0.73 -8.64
C THR A 48 -3.59 -0.53 -9.36
N PRO A 49 -3.46 -0.63 -10.70
CA PRO A 49 -3.93 -1.79 -11.46
C PRO A 49 -3.34 -3.10 -10.96
N ASP A 50 -4.12 -4.18 -11.00
CA ASP A 50 -3.68 -5.52 -10.55
C ASP A 50 -2.32 -5.89 -11.15
N ARG A 51 -2.13 -5.65 -12.48
CA ARG A 51 -0.86 -5.94 -13.17
C ARG A 51 0.34 -5.19 -12.58
N VAL A 52 0.17 -3.94 -12.20
CA VAL A 52 1.24 -3.13 -11.58
C VAL A 52 1.58 -3.71 -10.22
N ARG A 53 0.57 -4.03 -9.40
CA ARG A 53 0.76 -4.64 -8.09
C ARG A 53 1.41 -6.03 -8.20
N GLU A 54 0.98 -6.86 -9.15
CA GLU A 54 1.62 -8.15 -9.43
C GLU A 54 3.11 -7.97 -9.73
N THR A 55 3.44 -7.04 -10.63
CA THR A 55 4.83 -6.79 -11.00
C THR A 55 5.63 -6.26 -9.82
N LEU A 56 5.09 -5.30 -9.06
CA LEU A 56 5.75 -4.77 -7.87
C LEU A 56 6.08 -5.88 -6.86
N PHE A 57 5.09 -6.69 -6.50
CA PHE A 57 5.32 -7.74 -5.51
C PHE A 57 6.15 -8.92 -6.02
N ASN A 58 6.27 -9.09 -7.34
CA ASN A 58 7.27 -9.99 -7.92
C ASN A 58 8.69 -9.41 -7.76
N TRP A 59 8.89 -8.10 -7.91
CA TRP A 59 10.17 -7.44 -7.67
C TRP A 59 10.60 -7.49 -6.21
N LEU A 60 9.64 -7.32 -5.28
CA LEU A 60 9.88 -7.36 -3.83
C LEU A 60 10.11 -8.79 -3.30
N GLY A 61 9.75 -9.80 -4.09
CA GLY A 61 9.66 -11.17 -3.64
C GLY A 61 8.28 -11.49 -3.04
N HIS A 62 7.99 -12.79 -2.93
CA HIS A 62 6.66 -13.23 -2.50
C HIS A 62 6.45 -13.18 -0.98
N ASN A 63 7.51 -13.02 -0.20
CA ASN A 63 7.52 -13.08 1.26
C ASN A 63 8.12 -11.79 1.84
N LEU A 64 7.33 -11.06 2.61
CA LEU A 64 7.74 -9.85 3.31
C LEU A 64 7.79 -10.06 4.83
N THR A 65 7.99 -11.30 5.29
CA THR A 65 8.08 -11.62 6.72
C THR A 65 9.13 -10.77 7.42
N GLY A 66 8.73 -10.10 8.49
CA GLY A 66 9.58 -9.23 9.28
C GLY A 66 9.72 -7.81 8.76
N TRP A 67 9.16 -7.49 7.57
CA TRP A 67 9.26 -6.15 7.01
C TRP A 67 8.31 -5.17 7.70
N LYS A 68 8.80 -3.95 7.90
CA LYS A 68 8.01 -2.78 8.30
C LYS A 68 7.70 -1.96 7.07
N CYS A 69 6.43 -1.89 6.72
CA CYS A 69 5.94 -1.19 5.52
C CYS A 69 5.16 0.07 5.92
N PHE A 70 5.28 1.12 5.12
CA PHE A 70 4.53 2.35 5.31
C PHE A 70 3.92 2.80 3.98
N ASP A 71 2.62 3.02 3.96
CA ASP A 71 1.87 3.50 2.80
C ASP A 71 1.39 4.93 3.10
N ALA A 72 2.10 5.91 2.51
CA ALA A 72 1.88 7.32 2.81
C ALA A 72 0.62 7.90 2.17
N PHE A 73 0.08 7.22 1.14
CA PHE A 73 -1.10 7.65 0.38
C PHE A 73 -1.99 6.45 0.12
N ALA A 74 -2.52 5.87 1.20
CA ALA A 74 -3.10 4.54 1.17
C ALA A 74 -4.32 4.36 0.25
N GLY A 75 -5.12 5.41 0.08
CA GLY A 75 -6.30 5.36 -0.78
C GLY A 75 -7.19 4.15 -0.47
N THR A 76 -7.21 3.20 -1.39
CA THR A 76 -7.96 1.95 -1.24
C THR A 76 -7.33 0.94 -0.28
N GLY A 77 -6.06 1.14 0.09
CA GLY A 77 -5.27 0.23 0.91
C GLY A 77 -4.65 -0.95 0.16
N ALA A 78 -4.74 -0.97 -1.17
CA ALA A 78 -4.33 -2.11 -1.99
C ALA A 78 -2.87 -2.54 -1.73
N LEU A 79 -1.94 -1.59 -1.65
CA LEU A 79 -0.52 -1.87 -1.44
C LEU A 79 -0.24 -2.30 0.00
N GLY A 80 -0.76 -1.56 0.98
CA GLY A 80 -0.53 -1.88 2.39
C GLY A 80 -1.15 -3.21 2.83
N PHE A 81 -2.39 -3.52 2.41
CA PHE A 81 -2.99 -4.83 2.69
C PHE A 81 -2.28 -5.98 1.96
N GLU A 82 -1.80 -5.76 0.74
CA GLU A 82 -1.01 -6.77 0.03
C GLU A 82 0.30 -7.07 0.76
N ALA A 83 1.00 -6.03 1.25
CA ALA A 83 2.23 -6.21 2.04
C ALA A 83 1.96 -7.00 3.33
N ALA A 84 0.90 -6.65 4.07
CA ALA A 84 0.50 -7.40 5.27
C ALA A 84 0.10 -8.84 4.94
N SER A 85 -0.64 -9.06 3.84
CA SER A 85 -1.00 -10.41 3.35
C SER A 85 0.21 -11.28 3.07
N ARG A 86 1.34 -10.70 2.69
CA ARG A 86 2.62 -11.38 2.40
C ARG A 86 3.53 -11.50 3.60
N GLY A 87 3.04 -11.17 4.81
CA GLY A 87 3.74 -11.42 6.06
C GLY A 87 4.50 -10.24 6.64
N ALA A 88 4.31 -9.01 6.13
CA ALA A 88 4.88 -7.83 6.77
C ALA A 88 4.49 -7.79 8.25
N VAL A 89 5.47 -7.55 9.13
CA VAL A 89 5.25 -7.50 10.59
C VAL A 89 4.44 -6.25 10.98
N SER A 90 4.55 -5.19 10.19
CA SER A 90 3.69 -4.02 10.29
C SER A 90 3.47 -3.38 8.92
N ALA A 91 2.25 -2.91 8.68
CA ALA A 91 1.90 -2.09 7.52
C ALA A 91 1.07 -0.90 8.02
N THR A 92 1.68 0.28 8.05
CA THR A 92 0.98 1.52 8.41
C THR A 92 0.42 2.17 7.16
N LEU A 93 -0.90 2.35 7.12
CA LEU A 93 -1.64 2.95 6.02
C LEU A 93 -2.14 4.33 6.45
N VAL A 94 -1.69 5.37 5.75
CA VAL A 94 -2.10 6.75 6.03
C VAL A 94 -2.99 7.28 4.94
N GLU A 95 -4.11 7.88 5.33
CA GLU A 95 -5.08 8.46 4.43
C GLU A 95 -5.70 9.73 5.06
N GLN A 96 -5.92 10.77 4.26
CA GLN A 96 -6.49 12.03 4.75
C GLN A 96 -8.02 11.99 4.75
N ASP A 97 -8.63 11.33 3.77
CA ASP A 97 -10.07 11.26 3.62
C ASP A 97 -10.71 10.38 4.71
N ALA A 98 -11.62 10.98 5.49
CA ALA A 98 -12.28 10.29 6.60
C ALA A 98 -13.08 9.06 6.17
N GLY A 99 -13.71 9.10 4.97
CA GLY A 99 -14.49 7.98 4.45
C GLY A 99 -13.61 6.80 4.05
N LEU A 100 -12.47 7.07 3.39
CA LEU A 100 -11.48 6.05 3.07
C LEU A 100 -10.84 5.47 4.33
N VAL A 101 -10.51 6.29 5.33
CA VAL A 101 -10.02 5.81 6.63
C VAL A 101 -11.02 4.88 7.30
N ALA A 102 -12.30 5.23 7.31
CA ALA A 102 -13.35 4.36 7.87
C ALA A 102 -13.41 3.02 7.13
N GLN A 103 -13.33 3.04 5.81
CA GLN A 103 -13.29 1.83 4.99
C GLN A 103 -12.04 0.98 5.26
N LEU A 104 -10.84 1.58 5.33
CA LEU A 104 -9.61 0.86 5.65
C LEU A 104 -9.70 0.16 7.02
N LYS A 105 -10.26 0.83 8.03
CA LYS A 105 -10.50 0.24 9.36
C LYS A 105 -11.48 -0.93 9.30
N LEU A 106 -12.54 -0.81 8.49
CA LEU A 106 -13.49 -1.89 8.28
C LEU A 106 -12.81 -3.10 7.61
N LEU A 107 -12.04 -2.88 6.56
CA LEU A 107 -11.29 -3.94 5.87
C LEU A 107 -10.28 -4.60 6.82
N LYS A 108 -9.57 -3.82 7.65
CA LYS A 108 -8.70 -4.36 8.70
C LYS A 108 -9.43 -5.33 9.60
N THR A 109 -10.63 -4.96 10.08
CA THR A 109 -11.45 -5.81 10.95
C THR A 109 -11.93 -7.06 10.21
N GLN A 110 -12.41 -6.92 8.98
CA GLN A 110 -12.91 -8.05 8.19
C GLN A 110 -11.83 -9.10 7.88
N LEU A 111 -10.59 -8.66 7.67
CA LEU A 111 -9.45 -9.52 7.38
C LEU A 111 -8.75 -10.03 8.64
N ASN A 112 -9.12 -9.58 9.84
CA ASN A 112 -8.35 -9.77 11.08
C ASN A 112 -6.88 -9.38 10.88
N ALA A 113 -6.65 -8.22 10.24
CA ALA A 113 -5.34 -7.76 9.81
C ALA A 113 -4.60 -7.06 10.95
N GLU A 114 -4.10 -7.81 11.94
CA GLU A 114 -3.45 -7.27 13.14
C GLU A 114 -2.19 -6.45 12.80
N ALA A 115 -1.41 -6.89 11.81
CA ALA A 115 -0.24 -6.18 11.32
C ALA A 115 -0.54 -4.82 10.67
N VAL A 116 -1.80 -4.57 10.29
CA VAL A 116 -2.20 -3.31 9.64
C VAL A 116 -2.57 -2.26 10.67
N GLN A 117 -1.99 -1.06 10.53
CA GLN A 117 -2.34 0.13 11.29
C GLN A 117 -2.91 1.18 10.34
N VAL A 118 -4.10 1.70 10.63
CA VAL A 118 -4.75 2.74 9.81
C VAL A 118 -4.73 4.05 10.57
N GLN A 119 -4.12 5.06 9.99
CA GLN A 119 -4.00 6.42 10.56
C GLN A 119 -4.65 7.44 9.62
N ARG A 120 -5.38 8.39 10.21
CA ARG A 120 -5.86 9.56 9.48
C ARG A 120 -4.87 10.69 9.62
N GLY A 121 -4.39 11.25 8.51
CA GLY A 121 -3.49 12.41 8.57
C GLY A 121 -2.75 12.67 7.28
N ASP A 122 -1.79 13.58 7.37
CA ASP A 122 -0.83 13.85 6.30
C ASP A 122 0.21 12.73 6.27
N GLY A 123 0.25 11.98 5.15
CA GLY A 123 1.16 10.85 4.99
C GLY A 123 2.62 11.22 5.06
N ILE A 124 3.00 12.38 4.52
CA ILE A 124 4.39 12.86 4.55
C ILE A 124 4.80 13.25 5.97
N ALA A 125 3.93 13.95 6.69
CA ALA A 125 4.20 14.35 8.08
C ALA A 125 4.35 13.12 8.99
N LEU A 126 3.45 12.14 8.85
CA LEU A 126 3.48 10.89 9.63
C LEU A 126 4.66 9.99 9.23
N LEU A 127 5.06 10.00 7.95
CA LEU A 127 6.23 9.27 7.47
C LEU A 127 7.53 9.78 8.14
N LYS A 128 7.71 11.10 8.27
CA LYS A 128 8.89 11.71 8.92
C LYS A 128 9.10 11.25 10.37
N ALA A 129 8.02 10.84 11.05
CA ALA A 129 8.09 10.32 12.42
C ALA A 129 8.48 8.84 12.51
N GLN A 130 8.59 8.13 11.38
CA GLN A 130 8.98 6.72 11.33
C GLN A 130 10.49 6.53 11.40
N ARG A 131 10.91 5.28 11.60
CA ARG A 131 12.32 4.86 11.56
C ARG A 131 12.42 3.39 11.13
N ASP A 132 13.52 3.06 10.48
CA ASP A 132 13.91 1.69 10.15
C ASP A 132 12.84 0.94 9.33
N LEU A 133 12.30 1.62 8.32
CA LEU A 133 11.34 1.03 7.40
C LEU A 133 12.06 0.17 6.36
N ASP A 134 11.48 -0.98 6.04
CA ASP A 134 11.95 -1.84 4.96
C ASP A 134 11.36 -1.41 3.61
N LEU A 135 10.13 -0.86 3.61
CA LEU A 135 9.44 -0.45 2.39
C LEU A 135 8.53 0.75 2.65
N VAL A 136 8.66 1.76 1.81
CA VAL A 136 7.74 2.92 1.75
C VAL A 136 7.03 2.93 0.41
N PHE A 137 5.70 3.00 0.43
CA PHE A 137 4.89 3.26 -0.75
C PHE A 137 4.55 4.73 -0.85
N LEU A 138 4.84 5.31 -2.01
CA LEU A 138 4.53 6.70 -2.39
C LEU A 138 3.71 6.68 -3.68
N ASP A 139 2.40 6.82 -3.54
CA ASP A 139 1.47 7.00 -4.66
C ASP A 139 0.67 8.31 -4.44
N PRO A 140 1.37 9.47 -4.45
CA PRO A 140 0.71 10.74 -4.23
C PRO A 140 -0.25 11.06 -5.38
N PRO A 141 -1.31 11.85 -5.14
CA PRO A 141 -2.01 12.53 -6.22
C PRO A 141 -1.00 13.16 -7.17
N PHE A 142 -1.25 13.09 -8.49
CA PHE A 142 -0.28 13.57 -9.49
C PHE A 142 -0.08 15.10 -9.47
N ASP A 143 -0.19 15.69 -8.29
CA ASP A 143 0.22 17.05 -8.02
C ASP A 143 1.74 17.09 -7.79
N ALA A 144 2.43 17.85 -8.64
CA ALA A 144 3.89 17.92 -8.65
C ALA A 144 4.50 18.38 -7.30
N ALA A 145 3.76 19.12 -6.49
CA ALA A 145 4.26 19.64 -5.22
C ALA A 145 4.53 18.58 -4.15
N LEU A 146 3.97 17.37 -4.29
CA LEU A 146 4.08 16.32 -3.27
C LEU A 146 5.30 15.41 -3.44
N PHE A 147 5.88 15.32 -4.63
CA PHE A 147 6.97 14.36 -4.92
C PHE A 147 8.25 14.67 -4.16
N ASP A 148 8.72 15.92 -4.18
CA ASP A 148 9.95 16.31 -3.47
C ASP A 148 9.85 16.05 -1.96
N PRO A 149 8.85 16.57 -1.24
CA PRO A 149 8.75 16.33 0.21
C PRO A 149 8.52 14.85 0.56
N ALA A 150 7.83 14.07 -0.28
CA ALA A 150 7.61 12.66 -0.06
C ALA A 150 8.91 11.84 -0.19
N LEU A 151 9.69 12.09 -1.24
CA LEU A 151 10.99 11.41 -1.45
C LEU A 151 11.98 11.75 -0.33
N ARG A 152 12.09 13.03 0.08
CA ARG A 152 12.95 13.44 1.21
C ARG A 152 12.53 12.77 2.52
N ALA A 153 11.24 12.66 2.77
CA ALA A 153 10.73 11.98 3.96
C ALA A 153 11.06 10.48 3.91
N ALA A 154 10.83 9.82 2.77
CA ALA A 154 11.11 8.38 2.63
C ALA A 154 12.59 8.05 2.88
N VAL A 155 13.50 8.79 2.26
CA VAL A 155 14.96 8.57 2.39
C VAL A 155 15.43 8.72 3.83
N SER A 156 14.82 9.60 4.62
CA SER A 156 15.22 9.83 6.02
C SER A 156 14.81 8.71 6.98
N VAL A 157 13.94 7.79 6.56
CA VAL A 157 13.31 6.79 7.44
C VAL A 157 13.48 5.34 6.98
N VAL A 158 13.88 5.12 5.72
CA VAL A 158 14.16 3.75 5.24
C VAL A 158 15.52 3.27 5.73
N LYS A 159 15.62 1.97 5.95
CA LYS A 159 16.90 1.29 6.23
C LYS A 159 17.88 1.46 5.06
N PRO A 160 19.19 1.29 5.26
CA PRO A 160 20.16 1.28 4.15
C PRO A 160 19.83 0.29 3.03
N THR A 161 19.21 -0.84 3.38
CA THR A 161 18.72 -1.87 2.44
C THR A 161 17.24 -1.72 2.11
N GLY A 162 16.59 -0.67 2.63
CA GLY A 162 15.16 -0.44 2.43
C GLY A 162 14.83 0.05 1.01
N LEU A 163 13.59 -0.07 0.66
CA LEU A 163 13.07 0.20 -0.67
C LEU A 163 12.02 1.32 -0.64
N VAL A 164 11.98 2.12 -1.69
CA VAL A 164 10.93 3.11 -1.90
C VAL A 164 10.21 2.78 -3.21
N TYR A 165 8.91 2.54 -3.12
CA TYR A 165 8.05 2.42 -4.30
C TYR A 165 7.43 3.77 -4.61
N LEU A 166 7.52 4.21 -5.86
CA LEU A 166 7.00 5.49 -6.33
C LEU A 166 6.12 5.29 -7.56
N GLU A 167 4.86 5.75 -7.51
CA GLU A 167 4.02 5.96 -8.70
C GLU A 167 4.05 7.44 -9.10
N ALA A 168 4.18 7.69 -10.41
CA ALA A 168 4.28 9.05 -10.94
C ALA A 168 3.67 9.14 -12.36
N PRO A 169 3.25 10.36 -12.81
CA PRO A 169 2.71 10.58 -14.15
C PRO A 169 3.78 10.63 -15.26
N LYS A 170 5.04 10.71 -14.88
CA LYS A 170 6.19 10.73 -15.77
C LYS A 170 7.29 9.80 -15.28
N PRO A 171 8.20 9.34 -16.15
CA PRO A 171 9.36 8.59 -15.72
C PRO A 171 10.27 9.46 -14.84
N TRP A 172 10.93 8.83 -13.87
CA TRP A 172 12.03 9.38 -13.10
C TRP A 172 13.30 8.61 -13.48
N ALA A 173 14.34 9.33 -13.88
CA ALA A 173 15.66 8.77 -14.17
C ALA A 173 16.59 8.91 -12.94
N ASP A 174 17.73 8.24 -13.00
CA ASP A 174 18.71 8.31 -11.91
C ASP A 174 19.17 9.75 -11.65
N GLU A 175 19.29 10.57 -12.70
CA GLU A 175 19.67 11.99 -12.59
C GLU A 175 18.64 12.79 -11.76
N ASP A 176 17.34 12.52 -11.94
CA ASP A 176 16.26 13.17 -11.18
C ASP A 176 16.30 12.76 -9.70
N LEU A 177 16.84 11.58 -9.41
CA LEU A 177 16.85 10.95 -8.08
C LEU A 177 18.13 11.22 -7.28
N LEU A 178 19.20 11.69 -7.93
CA LEU A 178 20.47 12.03 -7.25
C LEU A 178 20.29 12.98 -6.04
N PRO A 179 19.47 14.05 -6.10
CA PRO A 179 19.24 14.95 -4.96
C PRO A 179 18.69 14.24 -3.71
N TYR A 180 18.09 13.07 -3.88
CA TYR A 180 17.52 12.24 -2.81
C TYR A 180 18.43 11.09 -2.43
N ARG A 181 19.62 10.93 -3.05
CA ARG A 181 20.49 9.77 -2.88
C ARG A 181 19.77 8.44 -3.20
N LEU A 182 18.90 8.48 -4.19
CA LEU A 182 18.15 7.33 -4.71
C LEU A 182 18.59 7.02 -6.14
N LYS A 183 18.38 5.78 -6.56
CA LYS A 183 18.45 5.34 -7.95
C LYS A 183 17.34 4.35 -8.27
N VAL A 184 17.03 4.23 -9.55
CA VAL A 184 16.04 3.27 -10.04
C VAL A 184 16.62 1.85 -9.95
N HIS A 185 15.98 0.98 -9.21
CA HIS A 185 16.28 -0.45 -9.18
C HIS A 185 15.46 -1.20 -10.23
N ARG A 186 14.16 -0.88 -10.33
CA ARG A 186 13.21 -1.42 -11.31
C ARG A 186 12.22 -0.34 -11.70
N HIS A 187 11.70 -0.42 -12.93
CA HIS A 187 10.58 0.43 -13.33
C HIS A 187 9.67 -0.28 -14.32
N LEU A 188 8.44 0.18 -14.42
CA LEU A 188 7.50 -0.20 -15.46
C LEU A 188 6.60 0.97 -15.83
N LYS A 189 6.04 0.92 -17.04
CA LYS A 189 4.98 1.82 -17.48
C LYS A 189 3.68 1.03 -17.65
N ALA A 190 2.60 1.53 -17.07
CA ALA A 190 1.26 0.98 -17.21
C ALA A 190 0.25 2.10 -17.50
N GLY A 191 -0.11 2.25 -18.77
CA GLY A 191 -0.95 3.37 -19.21
C GLY A 191 -0.27 4.71 -18.95
N VAL A 192 -0.89 5.54 -18.10
CA VAL A 192 -0.39 6.87 -17.72
C VAL A 192 0.47 6.85 -16.45
N VAL A 193 0.64 5.69 -15.83
CA VAL A 193 1.40 5.52 -14.58
C VAL A 193 2.79 4.98 -14.89
N TYR A 194 3.80 5.59 -14.28
CA TYR A 194 5.15 5.08 -14.21
C TYR A 194 5.42 4.64 -12.76
N ALA A 195 5.64 3.35 -12.57
CA ALA A 195 5.94 2.76 -11.28
C ALA A 195 7.44 2.48 -11.18
N HIS A 196 8.04 2.91 -10.08
CA HIS A 196 9.47 2.78 -9.83
C HIS A 196 9.71 2.09 -8.49
N LEU A 197 10.63 1.14 -8.45
CA LEU A 197 11.21 0.63 -7.22
C LEU A 197 12.60 1.24 -7.08
N LEU A 198 12.81 2.00 -6.02
CA LEU A 198 14.00 2.79 -5.79
C LEU A 198 14.82 2.20 -4.64
N VAL A 199 16.14 2.33 -4.71
CA VAL A 199 17.09 1.96 -3.65
C VAL A 199 17.96 3.15 -3.30
N LEU A 200 18.47 3.17 -2.06
CA LEU A 200 19.46 4.16 -1.65
C LEU A 200 20.77 3.94 -2.41
N LEU A 201 21.42 5.04 -2.78
CA LEU A 201 22.80 5.01 -3.26
C LEU A 201 23.70 4.61 -2.08
N SER A 202 24.53 3.61 -2.31
CA SER A 202 25.59 3.25 -1.35
C SER A 202 26.47 4.47 -1.06
N ALA A 203 26.87 4.61 0.21
CA ALA A 203 27.80 5.65 0.61
C ALA A 203 29.18 5.40 0.00
#